data_83fd627f5b8e16f1cb19e2b611c90b7c
#
_entry.id   83fd627f5b8e16f1cb19e2b611c90b7c
#
_cell.length_a   1.000
_cell.length_b   1.000
_cell.length_c   1.000
_cell.angle_alpha   90.00
_cell.angle_beta   90.00
_cell.angle_gamma   90.00
#
_symmetry.space_group_name_H-M   'P 1'
#
loop_
_entity.id
_entity.type
_entity.pdbx_description
1 polymer ?
#
loop_
_entity_poly.entity_id
_entity_poly.type
_entity_poly.pdbx_seq_one_letter_code
_entity_poly.pdbx_strand_id
1 'polypeptide(L)'
;MKTALVCGAGGFIGGHLVQRLKDEGYWVRGVDIKEHEYTDLPCDDFQVLDLRSERNVRRAMKAAVGDLSITFDEVYQLAADMGGAGYIFTGDNDANVMHNSAMINLNVAKVASEFKNPPKIFYSSSACMYPEYNQLDPDNPKCSEDSAYPAAPDSEYGWEKLFSERLYFAFNRNYGLDIRVARFHNIFGPQGSWNNGKEKAPAAMCRKVAEVAHY
;
A
#
# COMPACT_ATOMS: atom_id res chain seq x y z
N MET A 1 -21.08 12.74 -6.20
CA MET A 1 -20.06 12.57 -5.14
C MET A 1 -19.18 11.42 -5.59
N LYS A 2 -17.87 11.60 -5.62
CA LYS A 2 -16.93 10.50 -5.93
C LYS A 2 -16.78 9.56 -4.74
N THR A 3 -16.44 8.31 -5.03
CA THR A 3 -16.31 7.24 -4.03
C THR A 3 -14.93 6.61 -4.08
N ALA A 4 -14.32 6.38 -2.91
CA ALA A 4 -13.00 5.80 -2.80
C ALA A 4 -12.96 4.65 -1.79
N LEU A 5 -12.27 3.57 -2.16
CA LEU A 5 -11.89 2.49 -1.26
C LEU A 5 -10.39 2.62 -0.94
N VAL A 6 -10.05 2.73 0.33
CA VAL A 6 -8.66 2.76 0.80
C VAL A 6 -8.33 1.44 1.50
N CYS A 7 -7.59 0.57 0.82
CA CYS A 7 -7.05 -0.67 1.38
C CYS A 7 -5.75 -0.33 2.13
N GLY A 8 -5.62 -0.73 3.39
CA GLY A 8 -4.53 -0.31 4.25
C GLY A 8 -4.81 1.02 4.98
N ALA A 9 -6.09 1.35 5.18
CA ALA A 9 -6.51 2.62 5.80
C ALA A 9 -6.08 2.75 7.27
N GLY A 10 -5.99 1.65 8.01
CA GLY A 10 -5.48 1.63 9.39
C GLY A 10 -3.97 1.84 9.52
N GLY A 11 -3.24 1.95 8.40
CA GLY A 11 -1.82 2.25 8.36
C GLY A 11 -1.52 3.74 8.21
N PHE A 12 -0.23 4.08 8.34
CA PHE A 12 0.28 5.45 8.28
C PHE A 12 -0.17 6.22 7.02
N ILE A 13 0.19 5.71 5.84
CA ILE A 13 -0.12 6.40 4.57
C ILE A 13 -1.62 6.40 4.31
N GLY A 14 -2.29 5.25 4.61
CA GLY A 14 -3.72 5.10 4.42
C GLY A 14 -4.55 6.07 5.24
N GLY A 15 -4.17 6.28 6.51
CA GLY A 15 -4.85 7.25 7.38
C GLY A 15 -4.78 8.67 6.86
N HIS A 16 -3.60 9.13 6.44
CA HIS A 16 -3.44 10.45 5.82
C HIS A 16 -4.21 10.57 4.50
N LEU A 17 -4.25 9.52 3.70
CA LEU A 17 -5.01 9.52 2.45
C LEU A 17 -6.52 9.59 2.70
N VAL A 18 -7.04 8.85 3.70
CA VAL A 18 -8.46 8.96 4.09
C VAL A 18 -8.82 10.41 4.43
N GLN A 19 -8.02 11.06 5.29
CA GLN A 19 -8.25 12.47 5.63
C GLN A 19 -8.29 13.36 4.39
N ARG A 20 -7.30 13.21 3.50
CA ARG A 20 -7.21 14.01 2.28
C ARG A 20 -8.42 13.81 1.35
N LEU A 21 -8.85 12.57 1.15
CA LEU A 21 -10.02 12.27 0.31
C LEU A 21 -11.30 12.83 0.91
N LYS A 22 -11.44 12.82 2.24
CA LYS A 22 -12.57 13.44 2.93
C LYS A 22 -12.59 14.96 2.74
N ASP A 23 -11.42 15.61 2.85
CA ASP A 23 -11.29 17.05 2.62
C ASP A 23 -11.65 17.44 1.18
N GLU A 24 -11.44 16.54 0.22
CA GLU A 24 -11.84 16.68 -1.19
C GLU A 24 -13.31 16.30 -1.47
N GLY A 25 -14.07 15.91 -0.45
CA GLY A 25 -15.50 15.61 -0.56
C GLY A 25 -15.84 14.23 -1.11
N TYR A 26 -14.92 13.27 -1.02
CA TYR A 26 -15.21 11.87 -1.37
C TYR A 26 -16.07 11.18 -0.29
N TRP A 27 -16.89 10.23 -0.72
CA TRP A 27 -17.34 9.16 0.16
C TRP A 27 -16.24 8.10 0.24
N VAL A 28 -15.76 7.84 1.46
CA VAL A 28 -14.58 7.01 1.68
C VAL A 28 -14.91 5.80 2.52
N ARG A 29 -14.58 4.60 2.00
CA ARG A 29 -14.46 3.38 2.80
C ARG A 29 -13.01 3.10 3.11
N GLY A 30 -12.67 2.97 4.39
CA GLY A 30 -11.40 2.42 4.86
C GLY A 30 -11.51 0.92 5.11
N VAL A 31 -10.46 0.17 4.73
CA VAL A 31 -10.34 -1.27 5.03
C VAL A 31 -8.93 -1.57 5.49
N ASP A 32 -8.80 -2.29 6.61
CA ASP A 32 -7.52 -2.79 7.12
C ASP A 32 -7.76 -4.03 7.99
N ILE A 33 -6.70 -4.71 8.42
CA ILE A 33 -6.77 -5.77 9.45
C ILE A 33 -6.86 -5.21 10.86
N LYS A 34 -6.65 -3.92 11.03
CA LYS A 34 -6.69 -3.18 12.29
C LYS A 34 -7.27 -1.79 12.10
N GLU A 35 -7.77 -1.20 13.17
CA GLU A 35 -8.09 0.24 13.22
C GLU A 35 -6.81 1.09 13.23
N HIS A 36 -6.94 2.38 12.93
CA HIS A 36 -5.81 3.30 12.96
C HIS A 36 -5.36 3.56 14.42
N GLU A 37 -4.06 3.53 14.65
CA GLU A 37 -3.50 3.52 16.02
C GLU A 37 -3.62 4.87 16.74
N TYR A 38 -3.60 5.98 16.00
CA TYR A 38 -3.43 7.31 16.59
C TYR A 38 -4.68 8.20 16.54
N THR A 39 -5.63 7.88 15.69
CA THR A 39 -6.81 8.73 15.49
C THR A 39 -7.99 7.94 14.93
N ASP A 40 -9.18 8.36 15.25
CA ASP A 40 -10.39 7.91 14.55
C ASP A 40 -10.38 8.51 13.14
N LEU A 41 -10.45 7.64 12.15
CA LEU A 41 -10.44 8.08 10.75
C LEU A 41 -11.80 8.67 10.36
N PRO A 42 -11.82 9.78 9.63
CA PRO A 42 -13.07 10.43 9.21
C PRO A 42 -13.74 9.75 8.01
N CYS A 43 -13.45 8.46 7.75
CA CYS A 43 -14.11 7.74 6.67
C CYS A 43 -15.60 7.53 6.94
N ASP A 44 -16.40 7.40 5.88
CA ASP A 44 -17.85 7.18 6.01
C ASP A 44 -18.18 5.74 6.43
N ASP A 45 -17.28 4.81 6.12
CA ASP A 45 -17.39 3.42 6.51
C ASP A 45 -15.99 2.84 6.74
N PHE A 46 -15.78 2.14 7.86
CA PHE A 46 -14.53 1.44 8.13
C PHE A 46 -14.81 -0.04 8.38
N GLN A 47 -14.07 -0.92 7.71
CA GLN A 47 -14.23 -2.35 7.87
C GLN A 47 -12.91 -3.02 8.25
N VAL A 48 -12.91 -3.74 9.37
CA VAL A 48 -11.78 -4.59 9.75
C VAL A 48 -11.88 -5.89 8.97
N LEU A 49 -11.06 -6.04 7.92
CA LEU A 49 -11.08 -7.18 7.01
C LEU A 49 -9.67 -7.57 6.58
N ASP A 50 -9.41 -8.86 6.55
CA ASP A 50 -8.18 -9.43 5.98
C ASP A 50 -8.34 -9.59 4.46
N LEU A 51 -7.63 -8.77 3.69
CA LEU A 51 -7.68 -8.75 2.22
C LEU A 51 -6.91 -9.92 1.56
N ARG A 52 -6.23 -10.76 2.33
CA ARG A 52 -5.72 -12.05 1.83
C ARG A 52 -6.84 -13.02 1.48
N SER A 53 -8.04 -12.77 1.96
CA SER A 53 -9.26 -13.50 1.61
C SER A 53 -9.98 -12.83 0.45
N GLU A 54 -10.14 -13.53 -0.69
CA GLU A 54 -10.92 -13.05 -1.83
C GLU A 54 -12.36 -12.65 -1.42
N ARG A 55 -12.98 -13.42 -0.53
CA ARG A 55 -14.32 -13.12 0.00
C ARG A 55 -14.36 -11.74 0.66
N ASN A 56 -13.33 -11.40 1.43
CA ASN A 56 -13.23 -10.11 2.11
C ASN A 56 -12.99 -8.98 1.13
N VAL A 57 -12.18 -9.19 0.08
CA VAL A 57 -12.00 -8.21 -0.99
C VAL A 57 -13.32 -7.96 -1.73
N ARG A 58 -14.09 -9.01 -2.03
CA ARG A 58 -15.43 -8.88 -2.61
C ARG A 58 -16.38 -8.08 -1.71
N ARG A 59 -16.30 -8.29 -0.40
CA ARG A 59 -17.08 -7.51 0.58
C ARG A 59 -16.62 -6.05 0.62
N ALA A 60 -15.31 -5.82 0.65
CA ALA A 60 -14.73 -4.48 0.68
C ALA A 60 -15.13 -3.65 -0.56
N MET A 61 -15.11 -4.27 -1.75
CA MET A 61 -15.42 -3.60 -3.03
C MET A 61 -16.92 -3.46 -3.32
N LYS A 62 -17.79 -4.10 -2.54
CA LYS A 62 -19.24 -3.92 -2.63
C LYS A 62 -19.69 -2.94 -1.56
N ALA A 63 -20.16 -1.79 -1.96
CA ALA A 63 -20.72 -0.82 -1.04
C ALA A 63 -22.19 -0.56 -1.36
N ALA A 64 -22.94 -0.16 -0.33
CA ALA A 64 -24.27 0.40 -0.47
C ALA A 64 -24.29 1.74 0.26
N VAL A 65 -24.83 2.75 -0.37
CA VAL A 65 -25.12 4.05 0.25
C VAL A 65 -26.63 4.23 0.22
N GLY A 66 -27.27 4.07 1.37
CA GLY A 66 -28.71 3.89 1.45
C GLY A 66 -29.13 2.60 0.71
N ASP A 67 -30.12 2.68 -0.15
CA ASP A 67 -30.63 1.56 -0.94
C ASP A 67 -29.85 1.32 -2.27
N LEU A 68 -28.83 2.13 -2.54
CA LEU A 68 -28.06 2.06 -3.78
C LEU A 68 -26.79 1.22 -3.59
N SER A 69 -26.66 0.16 -4.37
CA SER A 69 -25.39 -0.54 -4.55
C SER A 69 -24.45 0.33 -5.36
N ILE A 70 -23.30 0.67 -4.81
CA ILE A 70 -22.29 1.46 -5.50
C ILE A 70 -21.06 0.62 -5.85
N THR A 71 -20.46 0.94 -7.00
CA THR A 71 -19.07 0.57 -7.31
C THR A 71 -18.20 1.77 -7.00
N PHE A 72 -17.00 1.53 -6.46
CA PHE A 72 -16.06 2.63 -6.21
C PHE A 72 -15.55 3.22 -7.52
N ASP A 73 -15.40 4.53 -7.57
CA ASP A 73 -14.71 5.21 -8.67
C ASP A 73 -13.20 4.93 -8.62
N GLU A 74 -12.66 4.87 -7.41
CA GLU A 74 -11.22 4.75 -7.17
C GLU A 74 -10.92 3.75 -6.04
N VAL A 75 -9.90 2.91 -6.23
CA VAL A 75 -9.36 1.99 -5.22
C VAL A 75 -7.89 2.32 -5.00
N TYR A 76 -7.54 2.66 -3.79
CA TYR A 76 -6.18 2.91 -3.36
C TYR A 76 -5.63 1.68 -2.64
N GLN A 77 -4.84 0.88 -3.36
CA GLN A 77 -4.26 -0.35 -2.81
C GLN A 77 -2.91 -0.04 -2.15
N LEU A 78 -2.97 0.19 -0.82
CA LEU A 78 -1.81 0.46 0.03
C LEU A 78 -1.55 -0.67 1.03
N ALA A 79 -2.49 -1.64 1.14
CA ALA A 79 -2.35 -2.75 2.06
C ALA A 79 -1.19 -3.68 1.63
N ALA A 80 -0.28 -3.93 2.55
CA ALA A 80 0.86 -4.82 2.35
C ALA A 80 1.37 -5.32 3.70
N ASP A 81 2.02 -6.47 3.70
CA ASP A 81 2.85 -6.89 4.82
C ASP A 81 4.24 -6.27 4.63
N MET A 82 4.54 -5.24 5.42
CA MET A 82 5.75 -4.48 5.26
C MET A 82 6.19 -3.82 6.58
N GLY A 83 7.43 -3.36 6.60
CA GLY A 83 8.01 -2.65 7.73
C GLY A 83 9.22 -1.80 7.32
N GLY A 84 10.01 -1.39 8.30
CA GLY A 84 11.32 -0.78 8.10
C GLY A 84 12.38 -1.80 7.69
N ALA A 85 13.62 -1.35 7.51
CA ALA A 85 14.75 -2.17 7.08
C ALA A 85 14.95 -3.42 7.97
N GLY A 86 14.80 -3.29 9.29
CA GLY A 86 14.91 -4.39 10.25
C GLY A 86 13.81 -5.46 10.11
N TYR A 87 12.77 -5.21 9.32
CA TYR A 87 11.71 -6.18 9.06
C TYR A 87 11.84 -6.85 7.69
N ILE A 88 12.26 -6.10 6.67
CA ILE A 88 12.27 -6.55 5.27
C ILE A 88 13.62 -7.06 4.77
N PHE A 89 14.73 -6.83 5.50
CA PHE A 89 16.08 -7.22 5.06
C PHE A 89 16.76 -8.26 5.97
N THR A 90 16.08 -8.75 7.02
CA THR A 90 16.66 -9.77 7.92
C THR A 90 16.54 -11.19 7.40
N GLY A 91 15.65 -11.43 6.44
CA GLY A 91 15.30 -12.78 5.98
C GLY A 91 14.22 -13.49 6.82
N ASP A 92 13.99 -13.05 8.06
CA ASP A 92 13.08 -13.71 9.01
C ASP A 92 11.62 -13.65 8.58
N ASN A 93 11.25 -12.65 7.75
CA ASN A 93 9.87 -12.38 7.36
C ASN A 93 9.60 -12.58 5.85
N ASP A 94 10.58 -12.99 5.08
CA ASP A 94 10.52 -13.04 3.61
C ASP A 94 9.29 -13.78 3.08
N ALA A 95 9.05 -14.99 3.57
CA ALA A 95 7.91 -15.79 3.15
C ALA A 95 6.57 -15.10 3.46
N ASN A 96 6.44 -14.48 4.61
CA ASN A 96 5.22 -13.77 5.01
C ASN A 96 5.03 -12.50 4.18
N VAL A 97 6.08 -11.71 3.99
CA VAL A 97 6.06 -10.48 3.19
C VAL A 97 5.63 -10.77 1.77
N MET A 98 6.26 -11.76 1.11
CA MET A 98 5.88 -12.17 -0.25
C MET A 98 4.47 -12.73 -0.31
N HIS A 99 4.16 -13.73 0.52
CA HIS A 99 2.88 -14.43 0.48
C HIS A 99 1.72 -13.47 0.76
N ASN A 100 1.80 -12.72 1.86
CA ASN A 100 0.68 -11.89 2.31
C ASN A 100 0.41 -10.74 1.33
N SER A 101 1.45 -10.06 0.88
CA SER A 101 1.30 -8.94 -0.07
C SER A 101 0.85 -9.41 -1.45
N ALA A 102 1.43 -10.51 -1.96
CA ALA A 102 1.00 -11.10 -3.23
C ALA A 102 -0.48 -11.53 -3.19
N MET A 103 -0.91 -12.22 -2.12
CA MET A 103 -2.31 -12.64 -1.97
C MET A 103 -3.29 -11.46 -1.97
N ILE A 104 -2.96 -10.36 -1.29
CA ILE A 104 -3.78 -9.14 -1.33
C ILE A 104 -3.89 -8.63 -2.76
N ASN A 105 -2.77 -8.45 -3.46
CA ASN A 105 -2.73 -7.87 -4.80
C ASN A 105 -3.42 -8.78 -5.84
N LEU A 106 -3.22 -10.10 -5.75
CA LEU A 106 -3.91 -11.08 -6.61
C LEU A 106 -5.44 -10.97 -6.45
N ASN A 107 -5.92 -10.92 -5.21
CA ASN A 107 -7.36 -10.83 -4.93
C ASN A 107 -7.93 -9.49 -5.38
N VAL A 108 -7.24 -8.37 -5.11
CA VAL A 108 -7.69 -7.03 -5.52
C VAL A 108 -7.80 -6.93 -7.04
N ALA A 109 -6.76 -7.33 -7.77
CA ALA A 109 -6.76 -7.29 -9.24
C ALA A 109 -7.86 -8.17 -9.83
N LYS A 110 -7.99 -9.42 -9.33
CA LYS A 110 -9.01 -10.37 -9.78
C LYS A 110 -10.41 -9.82 -9.55
N VAL A 111 -10.73 -9.43 -8.32
CA VAL A 111 -12.09 -8.97 -7.98
C VAL A 111 -12.44 -7.68 -8.74
N ALA A 112 -11.50 -6.74 -8.87
CA ALA A 112 -11.74 -5.51 -9.62
C ALA A 112 -12.05 -5.79 -11.10
N SER A 113 -11.39 -6.78 -11.71
CA SER A 113 -11.61 -7.13 -13.13
C SER A 113 -12.97 -7.75 -13.43
N GLU A 114 -13.71 -8.20 -12.42
CA GLU A 114 -15.03 -8.82 -12.58
C GLU A 114 -16.18 -7.79 -12.60
N PHE A 115 -15.91 -6.53 -12.27
CA PHE A 115 -16.92 -5.49 -12.34
C PHE A 115 -17.17 -5.07 -13.78
N LYS A 116 -18.42 -4.82 -14.14
CA LYS A 116 -18.79 -4.29 -15.46
C LYS A 116 -18.15 -2.93 -15.74
N ASN A 117 -18.06 -2.10 -14.68
CA ASN A 117 -17.36 -0.81 -14.69
C ASN A 117 -16.29 -0.90 -13.59
N PRO A 118 -15.08 -1.35 -13.93
CA PRO A 118 -14.02 -1.50 -12.93
C PRO A 118 -13.60 -0.14 -12.35
N PRO A 119 -13.25 -0.10 -11.06
CA PRO A 119 -12.69 1.11 -10.46
C PRO A 119 -11.30 1.41 -11.05
N LYS A 120 -10.89 2.67 -11.00
CA LYS A 120 -9.48 3.02 -11.18
C LYS A 120 -8.69 2.52 -9.98
N ILE A 121 -7.55 1.88 -10.22
CA ILE A 121 -6.71 1.35 -9.14
C ILE A 121 -5.42 2.14 -9.07
N PHE A 122 -5.13 2.71 -7.91
CA PHE A 122 -3.81 3.17 -7.54
C PHE A 122 -3.11 2.08 -6.75
N TYR A 123 -1.90 1.70 -7.15
CA TYR A 123 -1.06 0.73 -6.45
C TYR A 123 0.22 1.39 -5.93
N SER A 124 0.48 1.21 -4.64
CA SER A 124 1.73 1.65 -4.01
C SER A 124 2.81 0.59 -4.18
N SER A 125 3.68 0.79 -5.17
CA SER A 125 4.93 0.07 -5.30
C SER A 125 6.02 0.70 -4.43
N SER A 126 7.26 0.30 -4.60
CA SER A 126 8.39 0.74 -3.78
C SER A 126 9.65 0.91 -4.62
N ALA A 127 10.54 1.81 -4.20
CA ALA A 127 11.90 1.91 -4.74
C ALA A 127 12.73 0.63 -4.53
N CYS A 128 12.38 -0.22 -3.55
CA CYS A 128 13.02 -1.51 -3.34
C CYS A 128 12.86 -2.50 -4.52
N MET A 129 11.97 -2.19 -5.48
CA MET A 129 11.84 -2.99 -6.69
C MET A 129 12.92 -2.71 -7.75
N TYR A 130 13.65 -1.60 -7.64
CA TYR A 130 14.77 -1.31 -8.53
C TYR A 130 15.94 -2.26 -8.27
N PRO A 131 16.73 -2.58 -9.29
CA PRO A 131 17.95 -3.35 -9.11
C PRO A 131 18.88 -2.72 -8.07
N GLU A 132 19.48 -3.54 -7.22
CA GLU A 132 20.43 -3.07 -6.20
C GLU A 132 21.55 -2.21 -6.79
N TYR A 133 22.13 -2.66 -7.93
CA TYR A 133 23.23 -1.94 -8.58
C TYR A 133 22.87 -0.53 -9.06
N ASN A 134 21.57 -0.19 -9.18
CA ASN A 134 21.12 1.16 -9.49
C ASN A 134 21.17 2.10 -8.27
N GLN A 135 21.30 1.58 -7.06
CA GLN A 135 21.17 2.28 -5.79
C GLN A 135 22.49 2.37 -5.01
N LEU A 136 23.58 1.77 -5.53
CA LEU A 136 24.87 1.71 -4.83
C LEU A 136 25.61 3.04 -4.74
N ASP A 137 25.36 3.96 -5.67
CA ASP A 137 25.94 5.29 -5.66
C ASP A 137 24.90 6.30 -5.12
N PRO A 138 25.08 6.78 -3.87
CA PRO A 138 24.11 7.70 -3.27
C PRO A 138 24.11 9.09 -3.94
N ASP A 139 25.19 9.48 -4.59
CA ASP A 139 25.32 10.78 -5.26
C ASP A 139 24.77 10.75 -6.70
N ASN A 140 24.59 9.55 -7.26
CA ASN A 140 24.10 9.37 -8.62
C ASN A 140 23.21 8.11 -8.73
N PRO A 141 22.07 8.07 -8.03
CA PRO A 141 21.15 6.93 -8.09
C PRO A 141 20.52 6.84 -9.49
N LYS A 142 20.46 5.63 -10.03
CA LYS A 142 19.93 5.36 -11.39
C LYS A 142 18.55 4.72 -11.31
N CYS A 143 17.61 5.37 -10.62
CA CYS A 143 16.27 4.87 -10.37
C CYS A 143 15.21 5.57 -11.24
N SER A 144 15.50 5.78 -12.52
CA SER A 144 14.48 6.19 -13.50
C SER A 144 13.45 5.06 -13.71
N GLU A 145 12.23 5.39 -14.11
CA GLU A 145 11.13 4.41 -14.20
C GLU A 145 11.44 3.24 -15.15
N ASP A 146 12.21 3.48 -16.22
CA ASP A 146 12.63 2.48 -17.19
C ASP A 146 13.80 1.60 -16.72
N SER A 147 14.49 1.98 -15.64
CA SER A 147 15.67 1.28 -15.11
C SER A 147 15.35 0.06 -14.25
N ALA A 148 14.08 -0.32 -14.15
CA ALA A 148 13.64 -1.49 -13.40
C ALA A 148 14.15 -2.83 -13.96
N TYR A 149 14.66 -2.83 -15.19
CA TYR A 149 15.12 -4.02 -15.89
C TYR A 149 16.54 -3.84 -16.47
N PRO A 150 17.36 -4.91 -16.46
CA PRO A 150 17.07 -6.26 -15.94
C PRO A 150 16.82 -6.24 -14.44
N ALA A 151 15.82 -7.04 -13.99
CA ALA A 151 15.38 -7.05 -12.61
C ALA A 151 16.40 -7.71 -11.67
N ALA A 152 16.75 -7.04 -10.59
CA ALA A 152 17.61 -7.55 -9.53
C ALA A 152 17.35 -6.82 -8.19
N PRO A 153 16.10 -6.86 -7.67
CA PRO A 153 15.82 -6.34 -6.32
C PRO A 153 16.67 -7.02 -5.25
N ASP A 154 16.99 -6.29 -4.20
CA ASP A 154 17.85 -6.73 -3.09
C ASP A 154 17.11 -7.48 -1.97
N SER A 155 15.79 -7.64 -2.09
CA SER A 155 14.95 -8.23 -1.05
C SER A 155 13.71 -8.89 -1.65
N GLU A 156 13.16 -9.86 -0.92
CA GLU A 156 11.90 -10.52 -1.29
C GLU A 156 10.72 -9.53 -1.32
N TYR A 157 10.78 -8.50 -0.49
CA TYR A 157 9.85 -7.38 -0.57
C TYR A 157 9.94 -6.64 -1.93
N GLY A 158 11.14 -6.36 -2.39
CA GLY A 158 11.37 -5.74 -3.72
C GLY A 158 10.86 -6.62 -4.87
N TRP A 159 11.10 -7.92 -4.80
CA TRP A 159 10.60 -8.90 -5.77
C TRP A 159 9.07 -8.97 -5.77
N GLU A 160 8.43 -8.98 -4.59
CA GLU A 160 6.96 -8.94 -4.51
C GLU A 160 6.40 -7.66 -5.14
N LYS A 161 6.99 -6.51 -4.85
CA LYS A 161 6.55 -5.22 -5.42
C LYS A 161 6.64 -5.22 -6.94
N LEU A 162 7.75 -5.71 -7.51
CA LEU A 162 7.93 -5.84 -8.95
C LEU A 162 6.93 -6.84 -9.56
N PHE A 163 6.73 -7.99 -8.91
CA PHE A 163 5.73 -8.97 -9.33
C PHE A 163 4.33 -8.34 -9.39
N SER A 164 3.95 -7.61 -8.35
CA SER A 164 2.63 -6.97 -8.27
C SER A 164 2.45 -5.86 -9.31
N GLU A 165 3.48 -5.07 -9.65
CA GLU A 165 3.42 -4.14 -10.79
C GLU A 165 3.11 -4.88 -12.09
N ARG A 166 3.83 -5.97 -12.36
CA ARG A 166 3.61 -6.80 -13.56
C ARG A 166 2.22 -7.42 -13.59
N LEU A 167 1.73 -7.87 -12.43
CA LEU A 167 0.37 -8.40 -12.27
C LEU A 167 -0.66 -7.33 -12.67
N TYR A 168 -0.61 -6.15 -12.08
CA TYR A 168 -1.53 -5.06 -12.37
C TYR A 168 -1.47 -4.63 -13.85
N PHE A 169 -0.29 -4.52 -14.43
CA PHE A 169 -0.15 -4.21 -15.86
C PHE A 169 -0.65 -5.33 -16.77
N ALA A 170 -0.57 -6.59 -16.36
CA ALA A 170 -1.18 -7.70 -17.09
C ALA A 170 -2.72 -7.59 -17.06
N PHE A 171 -3.30 -7.27 -15.90
CA PHE A 171 -4.75 -7.04 -15.78
C PHE A 171 -5.21 -5.80 -16.56
N ASN A 172 -4.40 -4.74 -16.62
CA ASN A 172 -4.66 -3.60 -17.50
C ASN A 172 -4.76 -4.03 -18.96
N ARG A 173 -3.75 -4.80 -19.46
CA ARG A 173 -3.73 -5.24 -20.88
C ARG A 173 -4.85 -6.21 -21.23
N ASN A 174 -5.20 -7.12 -20.32
CA ASN A 174 -6.12 -8.22 -20.64
C ASN A 174 -7.57 -7.90 -20.28
N TYR A 175 -7.81 -7.08 -19.27
CA TYR A 175 -9.14 -6.78 -18.73
C TYR A 175 -9.48 -5.29 -18.76
N GLY A 176 -8.57 -4.43 -19.21
CA GLY A 176 -8.82 -2.99 -19.34
C GLY A 176 -8.90 -2.24 -18.00
N LEU A 177 -8.34 -2.78 -16.91
CA LEU A 177 -8.29 -2.05 -15.64
C LEU A 177 -7.48 -0.76 -15.81
N ASP A 178 -8.01 0.40 -15.36
CA ASP A 178 -7.27 1.65 -15.29
C ASP A 178 -6.35 1.61 -14.06
N ILE A 179 -5.06 1.37 -14.30
CA ILE A 179 -4.05 1.20 -13.24
C ILE A 179 -3.10 2.39 -13.21
N ARG A 180 -2.84 2.90 -12.02
CA ARG A 180 -1.76 3.87 -11.72
C ARG A 180 -0.84 3.27 -10.67
N VAL A 181 0.45 3.27 -10.96
CA VAL A 181 1.48 2.76 -10.05
C VAL A 181 2.38 3.91 -9.64
N ALA A 182 2.65 4.02 -8.35
CA ALA A 182 3.69 4.91 -7.83
C ALA A 182 4.72 4.10 -7.03
N ARG A 183 6.00 4.26 -7.37
CA ARG A 183 7.12 3.66 -6.67
C ARG A 183 7.52 4.59 -5.53
N PHE A 184 7.06 4.27 -4.33
CA PHE A 184 7.35 5.08 -3.15
C PHE A 184 8.81 4.91 -2.75
N HIS A 185 9.51 6.01 -2.63
CA HIS A 185 10.75 6.10 -1.89
C HIS A 185 10.43 6.18 -0.39
N ASN A 186 11.42 6.35 0.48
CA ASN A 186 11.21 6.29 1.93
C ASN A 186 10.19 7.34 2.41
N ILE A 187 8.97 6.89 2.69
CA ILE A 187 7.92 7.72 3.27
C ILE A 187 8.00 7.65 4.78
N PHE A 188 8.04 8.79 5.45
CA PHE A 188 8.02 8.94 6.90
C PHE A 188 7.28 10.21 7.31
N GLY A 189 6.82 10.28 8.54
CA GLY A 189 6.09 11.44 9.04
C GLY A 189 5.26 11.13 10.29
N PRO A 190 4.45 12.09 10.75
CA PRO A 190 3.56 11.90 11.89
C PRO A 190 2.65 10.69 11.72
N GLN A 191 2.38 9.99 12.83
CA GLN A 191 1.55 8.77 12.86
C GLN A 191 2.18 7.55 12.16
N GLY A 192 3.44 7.62 11.71
CA GLY A 192 4.22 6.45 11.29
C GLY A 192 4.78 5.67 12.48
N SER A 193 5.14 4.41 12.26
CA SER A 193 5.83 3.60 13.28
C SER A 193 7.12 4.27 13.73
N TRP A 194 7.38 4.30 15.05
CA TRP A 194 8.54 4.99 15.63
C TRP A 194 9.34 4.18 16.66
N ASN A 195 8.76 3.09 17.25
CA ASN A 195 9.39 2.32 18.32
C ASN A 195 9.09 0.81 18.33
N ASN A 196 8.53 0.26 17.24
CA ASN A 196 8.05 -1.13 17.21
C ASN A 196 8.88 -2.09 16.34
N GLY A 197 10.09 -1.67 15.93
CA GLY A 197 10.96 -2.45 15.04
C GLY A 197 10.61 -2.36 13.55
N LYS A 198 9.52 -1.68 13.22
CA LYS A 198 9.08 -1.43 11.83
C LYS A 198 9.28 0.03 11.39
N GLU A 199 9.88 0.84 12.26
CA GLU A 199 10.11 2.25 12.00
C GLU A 199 11.15 2.49 10.90
N LYS A 200 10.94 3.57 10.14
CA LYS A 200 11.93 4.07 9.17
C LYS A 200 13.06 4.82 9.90
N ALA A 201 14.25 4.88 9.28
CA ALA A 201 15.44 5.49 9.86
C ALA A 201 15.21 6.91 10.43
N PRO A 202 14.52 7.85 9.75
CA PRO A 202 14.27 9.17 10.34
C PRO A 202 13.46 9.12 11.63
N ALA A 203 12.45 8.26 11.74
CA ALA A 203 11.65 8.10 12.96
C ALA A 203 12.50 7.51 14.09
N ALA A 204 13.32 6.49 13.81
CA ALA A 204 14.24 5.90 14.76
C ALA A 204 15.26 6.92 15.27
N MET A 205 15.80 7.78 14.41
CA MET A 205 16.75 8.84 14.79
C MET A 205 16.08 9.90 15.68
N CYS A 206 14.88 10.37 15.31
CA CYS A 206 14.12 11.31 16.14
C CYS A 206 13.86 10.74 17.54
N ARG A 207 13.45 9.47 17.64
CA ARG A 207 13.26 8.80 18.92
C ARG A 207 14.53 8.78 19.74
N LYS A 208 15.65 8.31 19.18
CA LYS A 208 16.94 8.24 19.88
C LYS A 208 17.40 9.59 20.40
N VAL A 209 17.23 10.66 19.62
CA VAL A 209 17.57 12.03 20.06
C VAL A 209 16.66 12.47 21.20
N ALA A 210 15.36 12.22 21.10
CA ALA A 210 14.41 12.59 22.16
C ALA A 210 14.69 11.83 23.47
N GLU A 211 15.01 10.54 23.40
CA GLU A 211 15.37 9.73 24.57
C GLU A 211 16.63 10.27 25.29
N VAL A 212 17.64 10.71 24.53
CA VAL A 212 18.89 11.27 25.13
C VAL A 212 18.66 12.68 25.69
N ALA A 213 17.79 13.48 25.09
CA ALA A 213 17.50 14.85 25.54
C ALA A 213 16.72 14.92 26.88
N HIS A 214 16.19 13.79 27.34
CA HIS A 214 15.48 13.67 28.62
C HIS A 214 16.37 13.19 29.78
N TYR A 215 17.67 13.01 29.56
CA TYR A 215 18.70 12.76 30.56
C TYR A 215 19.63 13.97 30.66
#